data_4d1404957ade7cb47a2daaea0efe44ae
#
_entry.id   4d1404957ade7cb47a2daaea0efe44ae
#
_cell.length_a   1.000
_cell.length_b   1.000
_cell.length_c   1.000
_cell.angle_alpha   90.00
_cell.angle_beta   90.00
_cell.angle_gamma   90.00
#
_symmetry.space_group_name_H-M   'P 1'
#
loop_
_entity.id
_entity.type
_entity.pdbx_description
1 polymer ?
#
loop_
_entity_poly.entity_id
_entity_poly.type
_entity_poly.pdbx_seq_one_letter_code
_entity_poly.pdbx_strand_id
1 'polypeptide(L)'
;MDVDVLAAQAGLTPERVRAALTVLGTSGQIGYDLAEEAYFHRHLPYSAGDAEARNPRLRGARALVAEGAVRLDGALAWVGKDDQAHVVRQDDTGRASCTCLWWAKYQGGRGPCKHVLATRMVRDMMESAR
;
A
#
# COMPACT_ATOMS: atom_id res chain seq x y z
N MET A 1 -6.36 27.92 4.74
CA MET A 1 -6.54 27.43 6.14
C MET A 1 -5.60 28.20 7.07
N ASP A 2 -6.15 28.83 8.06
CA ASP A 2 -5.37 29.54 9.08
C ASP A 2 -5.09 28.61 10.26
N VAL A 3 -3.82 28.48 10.65
CA VAL A 3 -3.38 27.58 11.72
C VAL A 3 -4.00 27.97 13.08
N ASP A 4 -4.04 29.26 13.37
CA ASP A 4 -4.56 29.74 14.67
C ASP A 4 -6.08 29.50 14.79
N VAL A 5 -6.82 29.70 13.69
CA VAL A 5 -8.27 29.39 13.65
C VAL A 5 -8.50 27.89 13.81
N LEU A 6 -7.75 27.05 13.11
CA LEU A 6 -7.85 25.59 13.24
C LEU A 6 -7.50 25.13 14.65
N ALA A 7 -6.46 25.69 15.26
CA ALA A 7 -6.07 25.37 16.64
C ALA A 7 -7.20 25.69 17.63
N ALA A 8 -7.81 26.85 17.51
CA ALA A 8 -8.93 27.25 18.34
C ALA A 8 -10.15 26.35 18.17
N GLN A 9 -10.50 26.02 16.92
CA GLN A 9 -11.64 25.14 16.62
C GLN A 9 -11.45 23.70 17.10
N ALA A 10 -10.21 23.19 17.00
CA ALA A 10 -9.89 21.83 17.39
C ALA A 10 -9.52 21.67 18.87
N GLY A 11 -9.35 22.77 19.62
CA GLY A 11 -8.88 22.71 21.00
C GLY A 11 -7.44 22.24 21.11
N LEU A 12 -6.60 22.51 20.10
CA LEU A 12 -5.20 22.12 20.02
C LEU A 12 -4.28 23.34 20.05
N THR A 13 -3.00 23.10 20.34
CA THR A 13 -1.98 24.13 20.20
C THR A 13 -1.62 24.37 18.74
N PRO A 14 -1.16 25.57 18.33
CA PRO A 14 -0.70 25.82 16.96
C PRO A 14 0.41 24.87 16.49
N GLU A 15 1.32 24.46 17.39
CA GLU A 15 2.40 23.52 17.10
C GLU A 15 1.85 22.13 16.71
N ARG A 16 0.84 21.65 17.43
CA ARG A 16 0.17 20.37 17.13
C ARG A 16 -0.56 20.42 15.81
N VAL A 17 -1.20 21.54 15.51
CA VAL A 17 -1.88 21.74 14.22
C VAL A 17 -0.85 21.74 13.08
N ARG A 18 0.27 22.45 13.22
CA ARG A 18 1.34 22.44 12.21
C ARG A 18 1.91 21.03 11.98
N ALA A 19 2.13 20.26 13.06
CA ALA A 19 2.60 18.89 12.95
C ALA A 19 1.59 18.02 12.18
N ALA A 20 0.30 18.12 12.47
CA ALA A 20 -0.76 17.40 11.78
C ALA A 20 -0.83 17.81 10.30
N LEU A 21 -0.73 19.10 9.99
CA LEU A 21 -0.72 19.59 8.60
C LEU A 21 0.48 19.09 7.83
N THR A 22 1.64 18.94 8.46
CA THR A 22 2.83 18.36 7.83
C THR A 22 2.59 16.88 7.46
N VAL A 23 2.00 16.11 8.36
CA VAL A 23 1.65 14.70 8.08
C VAL A 23 0.65 14.60 6.94
N LEU A 24 -0.41 15.41 6.95
CA LEU A 24 -1.42 15.43 5.89
C LEU A 24 -0.83 15.90 4.55
N GLY A 25 0.12 16.84 4.58
CA GLY A 25 0.83 17.30 3.39
C GLY A 25 1.71 16.22 2.77
N THR A 26 2.45 15.47 3.59
CA THR A 26 3.29 14.37 3.11
C THR A 26 2.46 13.21 2.55
N SER A 27 1.25 13.01 3.06
CA SER A 27 0.31 12.00 2.52
C SER A 27 -0.46 12.46 1.28
N GLY A 28 -0.31 13.72 0.87
CA GLY A 28 -0.96 14.27 -0.32
C GLY A 28 -2.41 14.71 -0.12
N GLN A 29 -2.94 14.66 1.11
CA GLN A 29 -4.32 15.05 1.40
C GLN A 29 -4.53 16.55 1.42
N ILE A 30 -3.48 17.31 1.73
CA ILE A 30 -3.47 18.77 1.66
C ILE A 30 -2.24 19.24 0.88
N GLY A 31 -2.30 20.44 0.34
CA GLY A 31 -1.19 21.13 -0.28
C GLY A 31 -0.89 22.44 0.42
N TYR A 32 0.25 23.04 0.08
CA TYR A 32 0.65 24.36 0.57
C TYR A 32 0.80 25.32 -0.60
N ASP A 33 0.07 26.40 -0.60
CA ASP A 33 0.18 27.45 -1.63
C ASP A 33 1.21 28.49 -1.17
N LEU A 34 2.30 28.59 -1.91
CA LEU A 34 3.40 29.52 -1.61
C LEU A 34 3.01 30.98 -1.82
N ALA A 35 2.11 31.26 -2.76
CA ALA A 35 1.66 32.62 -3.04
C ALA A 35 0.71 33.14 -1.96
N GLU A 36 -0.19 32.29 -1.50
CA GLU A 36 -1.15 32.58 -0.43
C GLU A 36 -0.58 32.31 0.98
N GLU A 37 0.58 31.66 1.06
CA GLU A 37 1.21 31.20 2.31
C GLU A 37 0.24 30.42 3.21
N ALA A 38 -0.57 29.55 2.60
CA ALA A 38 -1.65 28.83 3.27
C ALA A 38 -1.76 27.39 2.80
N TYR A 39 -2.21 26.53 3.71
CA TYR A 39 -2.59 25.16 3.37
C TYR A 39 -3.96 25.14 2.72
N PHE A 40 -4.15 24.19 1.79
CA PHE A 40 -5.46 23.96 1.16
C PHE A 40 -5.78 22.47 1.11
N HIS A 41 -7.06 22.14 1.19
CA HIS A 41 -7.54 20.78 1.05
C HIS A 41 -7.48 20.37 -0.43
N ARG A 42 -6.80 19.27 -0.70
CA ARG A 42 -6.81 18.71 -2.05
C ARG A 42 -8.07 17.88 -2.26
N HIS A 43 -8.90 18.31 -3.17
CA HIS A 43 -10.02 17.54 -3.67
C HIS A 43 -9.54 16.53 -4.72
N LEU A 44 -8.57 15.71 -4.36
CA LEU A 44 -8.17 14.62 -5.23
C LEU A 44 -9.00 13.40 -4.86
N PRO A 45 -9.58 12.72 -5.86
CA PRO A 45 -10.36 11.50 -5.61
C PRO A 45 -9.42 10.32 -5.33
N TYR A 46 -8.50 10.49 -4.37
CA TYR A 46 -7.69 9.40 -3.88
C TYR A 46 -8.41 8.73 -2.72
N SER A 47 -9.35 7.84 -3.06
CA SER A 47 -9.67 6.76 -2.14
C SER A 47 -8.64 5.65 -2.34
N ALA A 48 -8.25 4.94 -1.27
CA ALA A 48 -7.38 3.78 -1.37
C ALA A 48 -7.94 2.74 -2.35
N GLY A 49 -9.27 2.59 -2.40
CA GLY A 49 -9.97 1.72 -3.33
C GLY A 49 -9.76 2.10 -4.79
N ASP A 50 -9.77 3.40 -5.13
CA ASP A 50 -9.54 3.86 -6.49
C ASP A 50 -8.09 3.61 -6.95
N ALA A 51 -7.12 3.80 -6.05
CA ALA A 51 -5.73 3.50 -6.34
C ALA A 51 -5.52 2.01 -6.62
N GLU A 52 -6.13 1.12 -5.83
CA GLU A 52 -6.11 -0.33 -6.07
C GLU A 52 -6.79 -0.70 -7.39
N ALA A 53 -7.94 -0.09 -7.71
CA ALA A 53 -8.67 -0.36 -8.95
C ALA A 53 -7.86 0.01 -10.20
N ARG A 54 -6.99 0.99 -10.11
CA ARG A 54 -6.12 1.42 -11.21
C ARG A 54 -4.81 0.64 -11.32
N ASN A 55 -4.47 -0.15 -10.33
CA ASN A 55 -3.25 -0.97 -10.35
C ASN A 55 -3.60 -2.42 -10.69
N PRO A 56 -3.28 -2.89 -11.92
CA PRO A 56 -3.62 -4.25 -12.34
C PRO A 56 -2.98 -5.34 -11.46
N ARG A 57 -1.79 -5.09 -10.93
CA ARG A 57 -1.11 -6.06 -10.05
C ARG A 57 -1.82 -6.18 -8.70
N LEU A 58 -2.28 -5.08 -8.13
CA LEU A 58 -3.05 -5.10 -6.88
C LEU A 58 -4.41 -5.78 -7.09
N ARG A 59 -5.10 -5.48 -8.18
CA ARG A 59 -6.35 -6.18 -8.52
C ARG A 59 -6.14 -7.67 -8.69
N GLY A 60 -5.09 -8.06 -9.41
CA GLY A 60 -4.73 -9.46 -9.60
C GLY A 60 -4.41 -10.16 -8.27
N ALA A 61 -3.67 -9.49 -7.39
CA ALA A 61 -3.36 -10.02 -6.06
C ALA A 61 -4.61 -10.19 -5.20
N ARG A 62 -5.51 -9.20 -5.19
CA ARG A 62 -6.78 -9.28 -4.46
C ARG A 62 -7.65 -10.45 -4.96
N ALA A 63 -7.71 -10.64 -6.26
CA ALA A 63 -8.44 -11.76 -6.86
C ALA A 63 -7.86 -13.12 -6.42
N LEU A 64 -6.55 -13.26 -6.42
CA LEU A 64 -5.88 -14.48 -5.95
C LEU A 64 -6.18 -14.79 -4.48
N VAL A 65 -6.17 -13.77 -3.64
CA VAL A 65 -6.54 -13.90 -2.21
C VAL A 65 -8.00 -14.31 -2.05
N ALA A 66 -8.90 -13.65 -2.79
CA ALA A 66 -10.34 -13.93 -2.74
C ALA A 66 -10.68 -15.35 -3.22
N GLU A 67 -9.93 -15.88 -4.19
CA GLU A 67 -10.09 -17.24 -4.71
C GLU A 67 -9.48 -18.32 -3.80
N GLY A 68 -8.77 -17.92 -2.73
CA GLY A 68 -8.05 -18.85 -1.88
C GLY A 68 -6.86 -19.52 -2.58
N ALA A 69 -6.28 -18.85 -3.57
CA ALA A 69 -5.22 -19.39 -4.40
C ALA A 69 -3.82 -19.32 -3.78
N VAL A 70 -3.69 -18.80 -2.55
CA VAL A 70 -2.41 -18.66 -1.84
C VAL A 70 -2.29 -19.72 -0.75
N ARG A 71 -1.25 -20.55 -0.84
CA ARG A 71 -0.92 -21.55 0.17
C ARG A 71 0.46 -21.24 0.74
N LEU A 72 0.53 -20.98 2.04
CA LEU A 72 1.78 -20.69 2.73
C LEU A 72 2.45 -21.97 3.23
N ASP A 73 3.77 -22.03 3.08
CA ASP A 73 4.60 -23.13 3.59
C ASP A 73 5.96 -22.56 4.03
N GLY A 74 6.04 -22.08 5.28
CA GLY A 74 7.24 -21.45 5.81
C GLY A 74 7.66 -20.22 5.01
N ALA A 75 8.90 -20.23 4.51
CA ALA A 75 9.44 -19.14 3.67
C ALA A 75 8.90 -19.18 2.23
N LEU A 76 8.20 -20.25 1.85
CA LEU A 76 7.63 -20.42 0.53
C LEU A 76 6.13 -20.16 0.53
N ALA A 77 5.61 -19.78 -0.61
CA ALA A 77 4.18 -19.72 -0.87
C ALA A 77 3.89 -20.22 -2.29
N TRP A 78 2.83 -20.97 -2.41
CA TRP A 78 2.33 -21.44 -3.69
C TRP A 78 1.13 -20.60 -4.06
N VAL A 79 1.21 -19.91 -5.20
CA VAL A 79 0.18 -18.96 -5.63
C VAL A 79 -0.34 -19.39 -7.00
N GLY A 80 -1.61 -19.70 -7.08
CA GLY A 80 -2.27 -20.18 -8.27
C GLY A 80 -2.94 -21.55 -8.06
N LYS A 81 -3.43 -22.12 -9.13
CA LYS A 81 -4.13 -23.41 -9.10
C LYS A 81 -3.26 -24.51 -9.72
N ASP A 82 -3.12 -25.60 -9.00
CA ASP A 82 -2.51 -26.87 -9.46
C ASP A 82 -1.16 -26.68 -10.18
N ASP A 83 -1.05 -27.19 -11.40
CA ASP A 83 0.18 -27.17 -12.20
C ASP A 83 0.63 -25.77 -12.65
N GLN A 84 -0.24 -24.78 -12.55
CA GLN A 84 0.04 -23.39 -12.92
C GLN A 84 0.43 -22.53 -11.73
N ALA A 85 0.58 -23.09 -10.55
CA ALA A 85 0.98 -22.36 -9.36
C ALA A 85 2.43 -21.84 -9.50
N HIS A 86 2.61 -20.58 -9.12
CA HIS A 86 3.93 -19.98 -9.02
C HIS A 86 4.44 -20.07 -7.59
N VAL A 87 5.75 -20.20 -7.43
CA VAL A 87 6.39 -20.24 -6.12
C VAL A 87 6.95 -18.88 -5.76
N VAL A 88 6.51 -18.36 -4.64
CA VAL A 88 7.04 -17.13 -4.02
C VAL A 88 7.92 -17.54 -2.87
N ARG A 89 9.16 -17.05 -2.87
CA ARG A 89 10.10 -17.25 -1.76
C ARG A 89 10.34 -15.90 -1.09
N GLN A 90 10.27 -15.87 0.22
CA GLN A 90 10.59 -14.69 1.02
C GLN A 90 11.63 -15.05 2.06
N ASP A 91 12.74 -14.30 2.09
CA ASP A 91 13.79 -14.51 3.08
C ASP A 91 13.53 -13.74 4.38
N ASP A 92 14.42 -13.92 5.37
CA ASP A 92 14.30 -13.28 6.69
C ASP A 92 14.42 -11.74 6.62
N THR A 93 15.02 -11.21 5.54
CA THR A 93 15.18 -9.76 5.34
C THR A 93 13.96 -9.12 4.67
N GLY A 94 12.96 -9.93 4.29
CA GLY A 94 11.77 -9.47 3.58
C GLY A 94 11.95 -9.39 2.06
N ARG A 95 13.08 -9.82 1.53
CA ARG A 95 13.28 -9.95 0.09
C ARG A 95 12.45 -11.10 -0.45
N ALA A 96 11.72 -10.83 -1.52
CA ALA A 96 10.88 -11.82 -2.16
C ALA A 96 11.35 -12.09 -3.59
N SER A 97 11.11 -13.31 -4.07
CA SER A 97 11.28 -13.72 -5.46
C SER A 97 10.09 -14.57 -5.89
N CYS A 98 9.84 -14.65 -7.20
CA CYS A 98 8.74 -15.41 -7.76
C CYS A 98 9.15 -16.07 -9.07
N THR A 99 8.53 -17.20 -9.39
CA THR A 99 8.79 -17.95 -10.62
C THR A 99 7.98 -17.46 -11.83
N CYS A 100 7.21 -16.37 -11.71
CA CYS A 100 6.39 -15.85 -12.81
C CYS A 100 7.21 -15.09 -13.87
N LEU A 101 6.61 -14.89 -15.05
CA LEU A 101 7.25 -14.15 -16.15
C LEU A 101 7.57 -12.70 -15.81
N TRP A 102 6.71 -12.05 -15.05
CA TRP A 102 6.97 -10.67 -14.59
C TRP A 102 8.25 -10.59 -13.77
N TRP A 103 8.43 -11.52 -12.84
CA TRP A 103 9.63 -11.56 -12.01
C TRP A 103 10.87 -11.90 -12.83
N ALA A 104 10.75 -12.84 -13.76
CA ALA A 104 11.84 -13.20 -14.66
C ALA A 104 12.31 -12.00 -15.49
N LYS A 105 11.37 -11.15 -15.92
CA LYS A 105 11.66 -9.98 -16.74
C LYS A 105 12.23 -8.80 -15.95
N TYR A 106 11.67 -8.49 -14.79
CA TYR A 106 11.98 -7.26 -14.06
C TYR A 106 12.76 -7.47 -12.76
N GLN A 107 12.80 -8.68 -12.22
CA GLN A 107 13.53 -9.07 -11.00
C GLN A 107 13.30 -8.10 -9.80
N GLY A 108 12.11 -7.59 -9.67
CA GLY A 108 11.76 -6.62 -8.63
C GLY A 108 12.08 -5.16 -8.95
N GLY A 109 12.69 -4.85 -10.10
CA GLY A 109 13.03 -3.49 -10.50
C GLY A 109 11.81 -2.58 -10.72
N ARG A 110 10.64 -3.16 -11.01
CA ARG A 110 9.35 -2.46 -11.13
C ARG A 110 8.39 -2.76 -9.99
N GLY A 111 8.93 -3.18 -8.86
CA GLY A 111 8.16 -3.55 -7.69
C GLY A 111 7.72 -5.01 -7.71
N PRO A 112 6.95 -5.45 -6.69
CA PRO A 112 6.52 -6.83 -6.57
C PRO A 112 5.48 -7.21 -7.61
N CYS A 113 5.51 -8.47 -8.05
CA CYS A 113 4.47 -9.02 -8.91
C CYS A 113 3.18 -9.30 -8.10
N LYS A 114 2.08 -9.61 -8.80
CA LYS A 114 0.79 -9.94 -8.15
C LYS A 114 0.89 -11.12 -7.18
N HIS A 115 1.74 -12.10 -7.47
CA HIS A 115 1.91 -13.30 -6.63
C HIS A 115 2.60 -12.94 -5.30
N VAL A 116 3.64 -12.11 -5.35
CA VAL A 116 4.31 -11.59 -4.14
C VAL A 116 3.35 -10.72 -3.31
N LEU A 117 2.58 -9.85 -3.97
CA LEU A 117 1.58 -9.02 -3.29
C LEU A 117 0.51 -9.86 -2.61
N ALA A 118 -0.03 -10.89 -3.29
CA ALA A 118 -1.01 -11.80 -2.73
C ALA A 118 -0.46 -12.55 -1.51
N THR A 119 0.77 -13.03 -1.59
CA THR A 119 1.46 -13.69 -0.48
C THR A 119 1.58 -12.77 0.73
N ARG A 120 2.01 -11.52 0.53
CA ARG A 120 2.11 -10.52 1.60
C ARG A 120 0.75 -10.24 2.25
N MET A 121 -0.29 -10.06 1.45
CA MET A 121 -1.65 -9.84 1.94
C MET A 121 -2.11 -10.98 2.86
N VAL A 122 -1.90 -12.23 2.46
CA VAL A 122 -2.29 -13.38 3.27
C VAL A 122 -1.47 -13.47 4.56
N ARG A 123 -0.16 -13.22 4.51
CA ARG A 123 0.68 -13.20 5.71
C ARG A 123 0.24 -12.13 6.69
N ASP A 124 -0.03 -10.92 6.21
CA ASP A 124 -0.49 -9.80 7.04
C ASP A 124 -1.85 -10.12 7.69
N MET A 125 -2.76 -10.75 6.95
CA MET A 125 -4.05 -11.19 7.49
C MET A 125 -3.87 -12.23 8.60
N MET A 126 -2.95 -13.17 8.44
CA MET A 126 -2.67 -14.18 9.45
C MET A 126 -2.02 -13.59 10.71
N GLU A 127 -1.11 -12.64 10.55
CA GLU A 127 -0.49 -11.93 11.68
C GLU A 127 -1.51 -11.09 12.45
N SER A 128 -2.42 -10.42 11.75
CA SER A 128 -3.49 -9.62 12.36
C SER A 128 -4.53 -10.47 13.10
N ALA A 129 -4.66 -11.75 12.76
CA ALA A 129 -5.59 -12.68 13.41
C ALA A 129 -5.04 -13.34 14.69
N ARG A 130 -3.78 -13.07 15.06
CA ARG A 130 -3.13 -13.59 16.26
C ARG A 130 -3.37 -12.71 17.49
#